data_bfb33079ed68ad173db2d44d6e45b250
#
_entry.id   bfb33079ed68ad173db2d44d6e45b250
#
_cell.length_a   1.000
_cell.length_b   1.000
_cell.length_c   1.000
_cell.angle_alpha   90.00
_cell.angle_beta   90.00
_cell.angle_gamma   90.00
#
_symmetry.space_group_name_H-M   'P 1'
#
loop_
_entity.id
_entity.type
_entity.pdbx_description
1 polymer ?
#
loop_
_entity_poly.entity_id
_entity_poly.type
_entity_poly.pdbx_seq_one_letter_code
_entity_poly.pdbx_strand_id
1 'polypeptide(L)'
;MLKVDNLDLYYGDAQALDGVSLEVPRGEIVAIVGANGAGKSSLIRTIAGMQRPRGGRIVFDGKPIHGLESHQICNLGIGQVAEGRQVFPNLTVLENLQMGAMLPRARGGARRALEDVLGMFPRLA
;
A
#
# COMPACT_ATOMS: atom_id res chain seq x y z
N MET A 1 14.71 -3.77 1.23
CA MET A 1 13.75 -2.82 1.77
C MET A 1 12.43 -3.49 2.12
N LEU A 2 11.78 -4.14 1.19
CA LEU A 2 10.60 -4.95 1.44
C LEU A 2 10.88 -6.39 1.11
N LYS A 3 10.53 -7.30 2.02
CA LYS A 3 10.71 -8.74 1.82
C LYS A 3 9.44 -9.48 2.20
N VAL A 4 8.98 -10.33 1.28
CA VAL A 4 7.82 -11.21 1.49
C VAL A 4 8.32 -12.65 1.40
N ASP A 5 8.09 -13.43 2.46
CA ASP A 5 8.54 -14.82 2.56
C ASP A 5 7.37 -15.77 2.74
N ASN A 6 7.19 -16.70 1.81
CA ASN A 6 6.23 -17.80 1.87
C ASN A 6 4.83 -17.36 2.31
N LEU A 7 4.32 -16.31 1.69
CA LEU A 7 3.06 -15.71 2.07
C LEU A 7 1.87 -16.56 1.61
N ASP A 8 1.00 -16.90 2.56
CA ASP A 8 -0.25 -17.61 2.30
C ASP A 8 -1.43 -16.73 2.68
N LEU A 9 -2.41 -16.63 1.80
CA LEU A 9 -3.64 -15.88 2.03
C LEU A 9 -4.84 -16.71 1.61
N TYR A 10 -5.88 -16.68 2.45
CA TYR A 10 -7.15 -17.35 2.19
C TYR A 10 -8.31 -16.36 2.31
N TYR A 11 -9.30 -16.53 1.45
CA TYR A 11 -10.62 -15.93 1.59
C TYR A 11 -11.58 -17.07 1.95
N GLY A 12 -11.89 -17.25 3.24
CA GLY A 12 -12.58 -18.43 3.69
C GLY A 12 -11.76 -19.69 3.42
N ASP A 13 -12.30 -20.60 2.60
CA ASP A 13 -11.60 -21.83 2.20
C ASP A 13 -10.82 -21.70 0.88
N ALA A 14 -10.98 -20.58 0.18
CA ALA A 14 -10.31 -20.33 -1.10
C ALA A 14 -8.93 -19.74 -0.87
N GLN A 15 -7.90 -20.40 -1.35
CA GLN A 15 -6.54 -19.90 -1.26
C GLN A 15 -6.24 -18.89 -2.38
N ALA A 16 -5.90 -17.67 -2.00
CA ALA A 16 -5.55 -16.60 -2.93
C ALA A 16 -4.04 -16.49 -3.16
N LEU A 17 -3.23 -16.78 -2.14
CA LEU A 17 -1.77 -16.78 -2.20
C LEU A 17 -1.23 -18.07 -1.60
N ASP A 18 -0.30 -18.70 -2.30
CA ASP A 18 0.32 -19.96 -1.92
C ASP A 18 1.83 -19.84 -1.95
N GLY A 19 2.43 -19.66 -0.78
CA GLY A 19 3.87 -19.62 -0.62
C GLY A 19 4.58 -18.54 -1.43
N VAL A 20 3.96 -17.37 -1.58
CA VAL A 20 4.50 -16.30 -2.43
C VAL A 20 5.68 -15.62 -1.74
N SER A 21 6.79 -15.52 -2.46
CA SER A 21 8.00 -14.83 -1.99
C SER A 21 8.46 -13.82 -3.02
N LEU A 22 8.86 -12.63 -2.53
CA LEU A 22 9.47 -11.61 -3.37
C LEU A 22 10.30 -10.67 -2.51
N GLU A 23 11.16 -9.89 -3.17
CA GLU A 23 11.98 -8.89 -2.51
C GLU A 23 12.02 -7.63 -3.36
N VAL A 24 11.90 -6.47 -2.72
CA VAL A 24 12.06 -5.17 -3.36
C VAL A 24 13.26 -4.48 -2.70
N PRO A 25 14.41 -4.46 -3.36
CA PRO A 25 15.58 -3.75 -2.84
C PRO A 25 15.35 -2.24 -2.80
N ARG A 26 16.11 -1.57 -1.95
CA ARG A 26 16.02 -0.11 -1.83
C ARG A 26 16.39 0.56 -3.16
N GLY A 27 15.57 1.53 -3.56
CA GLY A 27 15.81 2.30 -4.78
C GLY A 27 15.43 1.59 -6.08
N GLU A 28 14.80 0.41 -6.00
CA GLU A 28 14.39 -0.35 -7.18
C GLU A 28 12.89 -0.37 -7.38
N ILE A 29 12.48 -0.55 -8.63
CA ILE A 29 11.09 -0.77 -9.01
C ILE A 29 10.94 -2.22 -9.42
N VAL A 30 10.00 -2.92 -8.80
CA VAL A 30 9.69 -4.31 -9.10
C VAL A 30 8.29 -4.40 -9.69
N ALA A 31 8.16 -5.05 -10.84
CA ALA A 31 6.87 -5.27 -11.50
C ALA A 31 6.37 -6.68 -11.22
N ILE A 32 5.09 -6.79 -10.89
CA ILE A 32 4.40 -8.06 -10.71
C ILE A 32 3.46 -8.24 -11.90
N VAL A 33 3.71 -9.29 -12.68
CA VAL A 33 2.92 -9.59 -13.87
C VAL A 33 2.21 -10.93 -13.72
N GLY A 34 1.06 -11.05 -14.34
CA GLY A 34 0.28 -12.26 -14.30
C GLY A 34 -1.13 -12.03 -14.84
N ALA A 35 -1.84 -13.12 -15.12
CA ALA A 35 -3.23 -13.05 -15.54
C ALA A 35 -4.14 -12.53 -14.41
N ASN A 36 -5.31 -12.02 -14.77
CA ASN A 36 -6.33 -11.68 -13.78
C ASN A 36 -6.70 -12.92 -12.97
N GLY A 37 -6.80 -12.75 -11.65
CA GLY A 37 -7.05 -13.88 -10.74
C GLY A 37 -5.81 -14.61 -10.27
N ALA A 38 -4.61 -14.17 -10.67
CA ALA A 38 -3.35 -14.79 -10.22
C ALA A 38 -2.92 -14.33 -8.81
N GLY A 39 -3.71 -13.49 -8.15
CA GLY A 39 -3.42 -13.06 -6.78
C GLY A 39 -2.66 -11.75 -6.66
N LYS A 40 -2.45 -11.01 -7.75
CA LYS A 40 -1.69 -9.73 -7.73
C LYS A 40 -2.31 -8.70 -6.78
N SER A 41 -3.60 -8.45 -6.90
CA SER A 41 -4.32 -7.52 -6.03
C SER A 41 -4.35 -8.00 -4.59
N SER A 42 -4.49 -9.29 -4.37
CA SER A 42 -4.46 -9.91 -3.05
C SER A 42 -3.12 -9.72 -2.37
N LEU A 43 -2.02 -9.87 -3.12
CA LEU A 43 -0.67 -9.63 -2.61
C LEU A 43 -0.48 -8.17 -2.17
N ILE A 44 -0.88 -7.23 -3.00
CA ILE A 44 -0.77 -5.79 -2.69
C ILE A 44 -1.60 -5.43 -1.46
N ARG A 45 -2.83 -5.92 -1.37
CA ARG A 45 -3.69 -5.69 -0.20
C ARG A 45 -3.13 -6.27 1.07
N THR A 46 -2.51 -7.43 0.99
CA THR A 46 -1.89 -8.08 2.15
C THR A 46 -0.67 -7.30 2.64
N ILE A 47 0.17 -6.81 1.72
CA ILE A 47 1.30 -5.94 2.07
C ILE A 47 0.81 -4.65 2.73
N ALA A 48 -0.26 -4.06 2.23
CA ALA A 48 -0.84 -2.84 2.77
C ALA A 48 -1.63 -3.03 4.09
N GLY A 49 -1.81 -4.27 4.55
CA GLY A 49 -2.50 -4.56 5.80
C GLY A 49 -4.03 -4.62 5.68
N MET A 50 -4.56 -4.61 4.47
CA MET A 50 -6.00 -4.72 4.24
C MET A 50 -6.51 -6.15 4.35
N GLN A 51 -5.60 -7.12 4.22
CA GLN A 51 -5.86 -8.54 4.42
C GLN A 51 -4.79 -9.11 5.34
N ARG A 52 -5.14 -10.08 6.17
CA ARG A 52 -4.18 -10.75 7.05
C ARG A 52 -3.74 -12.08 6.44
N PRO A 53 -2.43 -12.31 6.29
CA PRO A 53 -1.95 -13.59 5.79
C PRO A 53 -2.19 -14.68 6.82
N ARG A 54 -2.42 -15.90 6.35
CA ARG A 54 -2.53 -17.08 7.22
C ARG A 54 -1.15 -17.61 7.59
N GLY A 55 -0.18 -17.44 6.72
CA GLY A 55 1.20 -17.86 6.96
C GLY A 55 2.18 -16.97 6.22
N GLY A 56 3.46 -17.14 6.53
CA GLY A 56 4.53 -16.37 5.93
C GLY A 56 4.83 -15.09 6.69
N ARG A 57 5.73 -14.29 6.13
CA ARG A 57 6.19 -13.04 6.73
C ARG A 57 6.30 -11.93 5.72
N ILE A 58 6.09 -10.71 6.19
CA ILE A 58 6.34 -9.48 5.44
C ILE A 58 7.22 -8.61 6.34
N VAL A 59 8.39 -8.22 5.83
CA VAL A 59 9.35 -7.40 6.56
C VAL A 59 9.64 -6.14 5.75
N PHE A 60 9.51 -4.99 6.38
CA PHE A 60 9.79 -3.69 5.78
C PHE A 60 10.87 -2.97 6.60
N ASP A 61 12.01 -2.67 5.98
CA ASP A 61 13.18 -2.07 6.61
C ASP A 61 13.55 -2.77 7.94
N GLY A 62 13.58 -4.11 7.89
CA GLY A 62 13.93 -4.95 9.04
C GLY A 62 12.84 -5.13 10.08
N LYS A 63 11.66 -4.54 9.89
CA LYS A 63 10.55 -4.62 10.83
C LYS A 63 9.43 -5.52 10.28
N PRO A 64 8.98 -6.53 11.04
CA PRO A 64 7.82 -7.33 10.63
C PRO A 64 6.55 -6.46 10.61
N ILE A 65 5.80 -6.54 9.52
CA ILE A 65 4.58 -5.75 9.34
C ILE A 65 3.32 -6.59 9.11
N HIS A 66 3.44 -7.90 8.98
CA HIS A 66 2.32 -8.79 8.65
C HIS A 66 1.25 -8.90 9.74
N GLY A 67 1.51 -8.43 10.95
CA GLY A 67 0.53 -8.36 12.04
C GLY A 67 0.01 -6.97 12.33
N LEU A 68 0.41 -5.95 11.56
CA LEU A 68 0.02 -4.57 11.80
C LEU A 68 -1.27 -4.21 11.07
N GLU A 69 -1.98 -3.21 11.60
CA GLU A 69 -3.12 -2.61 10.94
C GLU A 69 -2.68 -1.77 9.74
N SER A 70 -3.58 -1.57 8.78
CA SER A 70 -3.26 -0.86 7.55
C SER A 70 -2.77 0.58 7.80
N HIS A 71 -3.38 1.29 8.76
CA HIS A 71 -2.94 2.65 9.11
C HIS A 71 -1.53 2.67 9.73
N GLN A 72 -1.15 1.63 10.47
CA GLN A 72 0.19 1.50 11.03
C GLN A 72 1.23 1.27 9.94
N ILE A 73 0.92 0.43 8.97
CA ILE A 73 1.77 0.14 7.82
C ILE A 73 1.94 1.40 6.96
N CYS A 74 0.86 2.10 6.69
CA CYS A 74 0.90 3.36 5.95
C CYS A 74 1.78 4.40 6.65
N ASN A 75 1.68 4.50 7.98
CA ASN A 75 2.50 5.42 8.76
C ASN A 75 4.00 5.05 8.76
N LEU A 76 4.36 3.82 8.43
CA LEU A 76 5.76 3.43 8.24
C LEU A 76 6.32 3.86 6.88
N GLY A 77 5.47 4.24 5.95
CA GLY A 77 5.88 4.74 4.64
C GLY A 77 5.48 3.89 3.46
N ILE A 78 4.58 2.94 3.65
CA ILE A 78 4.03 2.13 2.56
C ILE A 78 2.71 2.75 2.11
N GLY A 79 2.71 3.34 0.91
CA GLY A 79 1.50 3.86 0.30
C GLY A 79 0.96 2.89 -0.75
N GLN A 80 -0.34 2.90 -0.94
CA GLN A 80 -1.01 2.09 -1.95
C GLN A 80 -1.88 2.97 -2.85
N VAL A 81 -1.80 2.73 -4.16
CA VAL A 81 -2.74 3.27 -5.13
C VAL A 81 -3.64 2.14 -5.57
N ALA A 82 -4.91 2.19 -5.17
CA ALA A 82 -5.88 1.15 -5.49
C ALA A 82 -6.39 1.28 -6.92
N GLU A 83 -6.89 0.18 -7.47
CA GLU A 83 -7.60 0.19 -8.75
C GLU A 83 -8.94 0.95 -8.62
N GLY A 84 -9.47 1.45 -9.74
CA GLY A 84 -10.83 1.97 -9.82
C GLY A 84 -11.02 3.39 -9.30
N ARG A 85 -9.97 4.21 -9.31
CA ARG A 85 -10.07 5.63 -8.94
C ARG A 85 -10.76 5.82 -7.59
N GLN A 86 -10.20 5.25 -6.55
CA GLN A 86 -10.74 5.24 -5.17
C GLN A 86 -10.62 6.63 -4.53
N VAL A 87 -11.47 7.57 -4.96
CA VAL A 87 -11.55 8.92 -4.39
C VAL A 87 -12.81 9.08 -3.57
N PHE A 88 -12.87 10.13 -2.75
CA PHE A 88 -14.09 10.51 -2.03
C PHE A 88 -14.90 11.47 -2.90
N PRO A 89 -15.94 11.02 -3.61
CA PRO A 89 -16.64 11.85 -4.59
C PRO A 89 -17.41 13.01 -3.98
N ASN A 90 -17.76 12.94 -2.69
CA ASN A 90 -18.47 13.99 -1.98
C ASN A 90 -17.55 15.03 -1.33
N LEU A 91 -16.25 14.85 -1.43
CA LEU A 91 -15.26 15.80 -0.95
C LEU A 91 -14.66 16.58 -2.11
N THR A 92 -14.16 17.77 -1.82
CA THR A 92 -13.42 18.57 -2.82
C THR A 92 -12.09 17.92 -3.18
N VAL A 93 -11.45 18.39 -4.24
CA VAL A 93 -10.10 17.95 -4.60
C VAL A 93 -9.12 18.21 -3.45
N LEU A 94 -9.17 19.40 -2.85
CA LEU A 94 -8.31 19.76 -1.73
C LEU A 94 -8.52 18.82 -0.53
N GLU A 95 -9.77 18.53 -0.19
CA GLU A 95 -10.10 17.63 0.92
C GLU A 95 -9.59 16.21 0.65
N ASN A 96 -9.71 15.72 -0.59
CA ASN A 96 -9.14 14.43 -0.98
C ASN A 96 -7.62 14.38 -0.78
N LEU A 97 -6.93 15.44 -1.19
CA LEU A 97 -5.48 15.54 -1.02
C LEU A 97 -5.09 15.59 0.46
N GLN A 98 -5.85 16.34 1.27
CA GLN A 98 -5.62 16.45 2.71
C GLN A 98 -5.80 15.11 3.43
N MET A 99 -6.73 14.27 2.98
CA MET A 99 -6.92 12.93 3.53
C MET A 99 -5.65 12.08 3.42
N GLY A 100 -4.89 12.26 2.36
CA GLY A 100 -3.61 11.55 2.18
C GLY A 100 -2.53 11.94 3.17
N ALA A 101 -2.68 13.04 3.89
CA ALA A 101 -1.69 13.55 4.85
C ALA A 101 -2.17 13.47 6.31
N MET A 102 -3.21 12.69 6.60
CA MET A 102 -3.79 12.61 7.96
C MET A 102 -2.91 11.90 8.98
N LEU A 103 -2.06 10.97 8.55
CA LEU A 103 -1.24 10.20 9.47
C LEU A 103 -0.12 11.06 10.09
N PRO A 104 0.29 10.78 11.33
CA PRO A 104 1.30 11.57 12.03
C PRO A 104 2.59 11.76 11.23
N ARG A 105 3.01 10.75 10.49
CA ARG A 105 4.20 10.82 9.64
C ARG A 105 4.13 11.90 8.59
N ALA A 106 2.95 12.13 8.01
CA ALA A 106 2.76 13.04 6.90
C ALA A 106 2.42 14.48 7.33
N ARG A 107 1.92 14.68 8.54
CA ARG A 107 1.40 15.98 9.00
C ARG A 107 2.41 17.10 8.93
N GLY A 108 3.66 16.84 9.32
CA GLY A 108 4.71 17.86 9.35
C GLY A 108 5.12 18.38 7.98
N GLY A 109 4.94 17.56 6.92
CA GLY A 109 5.28 17.92 5.55
C GLY A 109 4.07 18.17 4.65
N ALA A 110 2.85 18.20 5.20
CA ALA A 110 1.62 18.24 4.42
C ALA A 110 1.51 19.49 3.52
N ARG A 111 1.88 20.66 4.04
CA ARG A 111 1.82 21.91 3.25
C ARG A 111 2.75 21.86 2.04
N ARG A 112 3.98 21.44 2.24
CA ARG A 112 4.97 21.33 1.16
C ARG A 112 4.58 20.27 0.15
N ALA A 113 4.10 19.11 0.63
CA ALA A 113 3.63 18.04 -0.24
C ALA A 113 2.45 18.50 -1.10
N LEU A 114 1.52 19.28 -0.53
CA LEU A 114 0.41 19.86 -1.28
C LEU A 114 0.91 20.80 -2.37
N GLU A 115 1.85 21.69 -2.06
CA GLU A 115 2.46 22.59 -3.03
C GLU A 115 3.12 21.82 -4.17
N ASP A 116 3.89 20.77 -3.84
CA ASP A 116 4.56 19.93 -4.82
C ASP A 116 3.56 19.22 -5.74
N VAL A 117 2.49 18.67 -5.18
CA VAL A 117 1.44 17.98 -5.96
C VAL A 117 0.72 18.95 -6.90
N LEU A 118 0.34 20.13 -6.42
CA LEU A 118 -0.31 21.15 -7.26
C LEU A 118 0.63 21.70 -8.32
N GLY A 119 1.95 21.71 -8.07
CA GLY A 119 2.95 22.05 -9.06
C GLY A 119 3.07 21.01 -10.17
N MET A 120 3.00 19.73 -9.83
CA MET A 120 3.02 18.62 -10.79
C MET A 120 1.70 18.48 -11.55
N PHE A 121 0.58 18.77 -10.90
CA PHE A 121 -0.76 18.62 -11.46
C PHE A 121 -1.56 19.92 -11.30
N PRO A 122 -1.24 20.99 -12.09
CA PRO A 122 -1.88 22.30 -11.92
C PRO A 122 -3.40 22.29 -12.05
N ARG A 123 -3.96 21.33 -12.77
CA ARG A 123 -5.41 21.21 -12.95
C ARG A 123 -6.18 20.89 -11.67
N LEU A 124 -5.48 20.42 -10.64
CA LEU A 124 -6.11 20.09 -9.35
C LEU A 124 -6.35 21.33 -8.48
N ALA A 125 -5.70 22.43 -8.83
CA ALA A 125 -5.82 23.65 -8.05
C ALA A 125 -7.19 24.35 -8.21
#